data_6ad81196287cbc955d0df681ff5eb32b
#
_entry.id   6ad81196287cbc955d0df681ff5eb32b
#
_cell.length_a   1.000
_cell.length_b   1.000
_cell.length_c   1.000
_cell.angle_alpha   90.00
_cell.angle_beta   90.00
_cell.angle_gamma   90.00
#
_symmetry.space_group_name_H-M   'P 1'
#
loop_
_entity.id
_entity.type
_entity.pdbx_description
1 polymer ?
#
loop_
_entity_poly.entity_id
_entity_poly.type
_entity_poly.pdbx_seq_one_letter_code
_entity_poly.pdbx_strand_id
1 'polypeptide(L)'
;KTMQMKPTGRVFNHAGQEVEPAYWLGKYSDMPHILSFLNESYQTIFNVLETDNEVAPLLGPFQTAFQNKAMEQLEGMIGTLRVYTSRLATKESYWIFHKDGDDFDLKVSDPRNPSYLLIANDPEMESIIGALNALILNRLVTRVNTGQGKNIPVSIIVDELPTLYFHKIDRLIGTARSNKVS
;
A
#
# COMPACT_ATOMS: atom_id res chain seq x y z
N LYS A 1 7.31 -3.25 2.87
CA LYS A 1 7.68 -2.71 4.20
C LYS A 1 7.56 -1.21 4.11
N THR A 2 6.48 -0.65 4.62
CA THR A 2 6.41 0.77 4.89
C THR A 2 7.48 1.06 5.93
N MET A 3 8.51 1.78 5.57
CA MET A 3 9.50 2.26 6.52
C MET A 3 8.81 3.20 7.50
N GLN A 4 8.38 2.68 8.63
CA GLN A 4 8.12 3.48 9.81
C GLN A 4 9.45 3.67 10.53
N MET A 5 10.29 4.54 10.02
CA MET A 5 11.36 5.09 10.83
C MET A 5 10.71 5.96 11.90
N LYS A 6 10.87 5.58 13.15
CA LYS A 6 10.51 6.45 14.28
C LYS A 6 11.48 7.64 14.25
N PRO A 7 11.00 8.88 14.29
CA PRO A 7 11.89 10.02 14.36
C PRO A 7 12.64 9.99 15.71
N THR A 8 13.90 9.61 15.68
CA THR A 8 14.81 9.72 16.83
C THR A 8 15.65 10.98 16.67
N GLY A 9 15.06 12.15 16.76
CA GLY A 9 15.80 13.40 16.75
C GLY A 9 15.66 14.25 15.48
N ARG A 10 16.53 15.24 15.34
CA ARG A 10 16.58 16.15 14.19
C ARG A 10 17.07 15.41 12.95
N VAL A 11 16.39 15.61 11.84
CA VAL A 11 16.72 14.98 10.56
C VAL A 11 17.25 16.05 9.62
N PHE A 12 18.36 15.73 8.95
CA PHE A 12 19.00 16.63 8.00
C PHE A 12 18.95 16.01 6.60
N ASN A 13 18.68 16.84 5.59
CA ASN A 13 18.79 16.43 4.20
C ASN A 13 20.28 16.35 3.77
N HIS A 14 20.54 15.89 2.56
CA HIS A 14 21.90 15.78 2.03
C HIS A 14 22.66 17.11 1.94
N ALA A 15 21.97 18.24 1.98
CA ALA A 15 22.55 19.59 2.03
C ALA A 15 22.83 20.08 3.46
N GLY A 16 22.61 19.24 4.48
CA GLY A 16 22.79 19.60 5.89
C GLY A 16 21.70 20.50 6.45
N GLN A 17 20.57 20.63 5.78
CA GLN A 17 19.41 21.40 6.24
C GLN A 17 18.49 20.50 7.07
N GLU A 18 18.01 21.03 8.21
CA GLU A 18 17.04 20.35 9.04
C GLU A 18 15.72 20.19 8.26
N VAL A 19 15.24 18.96 8.12
CA VAL A 19 14.00 18.64 7.39
C VAL A 19 12.90 18.37 8.40
N GLU A 20 11.71 18.92 8.16
CA GLU A 20 10.59 18.71 9.05
C GLU A 20 10.25 17.23 9.26
N PRO A 21 9.86 16.83 10.49
CA PRO A 21 9.48 15.46 10.82
C PRO A 21 8.37 14.88 9.93
N ALA A 22 7.58 15.72 9.26
CA ALA A 22 6.52 15.32 8.33
C ALA A 22 7.03 14.42 7.18
N TYR A 23 8.25 14.59 6.73
CA TYR A 23 8.87 13.72 5.71
C TYR A 23 9.03 12.28 6.19
N TRP A 24 9.28 12.09 7.46
CA TRP A 24 9.52 10.78 8.08
C TRP A 24 8.25 10.08 8.54
N LEU A 25 7.14 10.80 8.62
CA LEU A 25 5.83 10.24 8.96
C LEU A 25 5.16 9.56 7.77
N GLY A 26 5.87 9.41 6.65
CA GLY A 26 5.35 8.76 5.45
C GLY A 26 4.30 9.61 4.72
N LYS A 27 4.43 10.94 4.77
CA LYS A 27 3.51 11.88 4.11
C LYS A 27 3.31 11.54 2.62
N TYR A 28 4.36 11.07 1.95
CA TYR A 28 4.37 10.74 0.53
C TYR A 28 4.40 9.22 0.27
N SER A 29 4.08 8.39 1.27
CA SER A 29 4.06 6.93 1.13
C SER A 29 2.66 6.36 0.87
N ASP A 30 1.71 7.21 0.52
CA ASP A 30 0.39 6.80 0.07
C ASP A 30 0.42 6.33 -1.40
N MET A 31 -0.63 5.64 -1.80
CA MET A 31 -0.73 5.07 -3.15
C MET A 31 -0.62 6.13 -4.25
N PRO A 32 -1.31 7.28 -4.21
CA PRO A 32 -1.22 8.30 -5.23
C PRO A 32 0.21 8.81 -5.45
N HIS A 33 0.94 9.07 -4.39
CA HIS A 33 2.34 9.53 -4.49
C HIS A 33 3.25 8.45 -5.06
N ILE A 34 3.06 7.17 -4.68
CA ILE A 34 3.82 6.05 -5.25
C ILE A 34 3.55 5.92 -6.74
N LEU A 35 2.28 6.03 -7.17
CA LEU A 35 1.91 5.96 -8.58
C LEU A 35 2.50 7.13 -9.38
N SER A 36 2.46 8.34 -8.83
CA SER A 36 3.11 9.51 -9.44
C SER A 36 4.61 9.32 -9.56
N PHE A 37 5.27 8.83 -8.51
CA PHE A 37 6.70 8.57 -8.50
C PHE A 37 7.11 7.52 -9.54
N LEU A 38 6.32 6.46 -9.74
CA LEU A 38 6.58 5.44 -10.77
C LEU A 38 6.51 5.98 -12.20
N ASN A 39 5.86 7.12 -12.41
CA ASN A 39 5.79 7.78 -13.72
C ASN A 39 6.93 8.78 -13.97
N GLU A 40 7.77 9.03 -12.99
CA GLU A 40 8.95 9.88 -13.15
C GLU A 40 10.01 9.24 -14.06
N SER A 41 11.01 10.05 -14.46
CA SER A 41 12.14 9.55 -15.24
C SER A 41 12.95 8.50 -14.44
N TYR A 42 13.53 7.53 -15.14
CA TYR A 42 14.37 6.51 -14.48
C TYR A 42 15.51 7.13 -13.68
N GLN A 43 16.11 8.21 -14.19
CA GLN A 43 17.16 8.93 -13.47
C GLN A 43 16.66 9.49 -12.14
N THR A 44 15.46 10.10 -12.14
CA THR A 44 14.83 10.63 -10.92
C THR A 44 14.53 9.50 -9.93
N ILE A 45 13.95 8.40 -10.42
CA ILE A 45 13.60 7.25 -9.60
C ILE A 45 14.87 6.66 -8.94
N PHE A 46 15.91 6.42 -9.72
CA PHE A 46 17.15 5.83 -9.17
C PHE A 46 17.83 6.78 -8.19
N ASN A 47 17.96 8.06 -8.51
CA ASN A 47 18.58 9.03 -7.61
C ASN A 47 17.87 9.09 -6.25
N VAL A 48 16.55 9.00 -6.23
CA VAL A 48 15.77 9.00 -4.98
C VAL A 48 15.93 7.68 -4.22
N LEU A 49 15.82 6.55 -4.89
CA LEU A 49 15.89 5.23 -4.24
C LEU A 49 17.28 4.89 -3.74
N GLU A 50 18.34 5.38 -4.39
CA GLU A 50 19.75 5.23 -3.97
C GLU A 50 20.06 5.94 -2.65
N THR A 51 19.27 6.92 -2.26
CA THR A 51 19.46 7.62 -0.99
C THR A 51 19.19 6.75 0.24
N ASP A 52 18.47 5.64 0.05
CA ASP A 52 18.17 4.71 1.11
C ASP A 52 19.12 3.49 1.06
N ASN A 53 19.90 3.31 2.11
CA ASN A 53 20.90 2.24 2.20
C ASN A 53 20.30 0.82 2.20
N GLU A 54 19.02 0.65 2.57
CA GLU A 54 18.35 -0.66 2.52
C GLU A 54 17.81 -0.95 1.11
N VAL A 55 17.46 0.08 0.36
CA VAL A 55 16.85 -0.03 -0.98
C VAL A 55 17.91 -0.05 -2.07
N ALA A 56 18.99 0.74 -1.93
CA ALA A 56 20.04 0.88 -2.93
C ALA A 56 20.59 -0.48 -3.45
N PRO A 57 20.87 -1.49 -2.62
CA PRO A 57 21.35 -2.79 -3.10
C PRO A 57 20.32 -3.53 -3.99
N LEU A 58 19.04 -3.25 -3.86
CA LEU A 58 17.98 -3.89 -4.64
C LEU A 58 17.88 -3.32 -6.07
N LEU A 59 18.48 -2.18 -6.31
CA LEU A 59 18.44 -1.50 -7.61
C LEU A 59 19.46 -2.04 -8.63
N GLY A 60 20.41 -2.87 -8.20
CA GLY A 60 21.53 -3.32 -9.02
C GLY A 60 21.14 -3.79 -10.43
N PRO A 61 20.17 -4.70 -10.63
CA PRO A 61 19.75 -5.15 -11.95
C PRO A 61 19.20 -4.03 -12.84
N PHE A 62 18.42 -3.12 -12.26
CA PHE A 62 17.79 -2.00 -12.98
C PHE A 62 18.83 -0.95 -13.37
N GLN A 63 19.74 -0.61 -12.45
CA GLN A 63 20.84 0.33 -12.70
C GLN A 63 21.78 -0.18 -13.79
N THR A 64 22.13 -1.46 -13.77
CA THR A 64 22.97 -2.08 -14.78
C THR A 64 22.32 -1.97 -16.17
N ALA A 65 21.03 -2.26 -16.29
CA ALA A 65 20.31 -2.10 -17.55
C ALA A 65 20.28 -0.62 -18.01
N PHE A 66 20.08 0.31 -17.10
CA PHE A 66 20.04 1.75 -17.40
C PHE A 66 21.43 2.27 -17.84
N GLN A 67 22.48 1.95 -17.11
CA GLN A 67 23.86 2.36 -17.43
C GLN A 67 24.34 1.80 -18.76
N ASN A 68 23.98 0.55 -19.07
CA ASN A 68 24.31 -0.11 -20.33
C ASN A 68 23.40 0.36 -21.50
N LYS A 69 22.49 1.31 -21.26
CA LYS A 69 21.52 1.79 -22.24
C LYS A 69 20.62 0.68 -22.81
N ALA A 70 20.44 -0.41 -22.05
CA ALA A 70 19.57 -1.52 -22.40
C ALA A 70 18.10 -1.15 -22.08
N MET A 71 17.57 -0.14 -22.77
CA MET A 71 16.27 0.44 -22.47
C MET A 71 15.12 -0.55 -22.68
N GLU A 72 15.20 -1.42 -23.69
CA GLU A 72 14.20 -2.48 -23.91
C GLU A 72 14.11 -3.45 -22.72
N GLN A 73 15.26 -3.83 -22.16
CA GLN A 73 15.29 -4.69 -20.98
C GLN A 73 14.71 -3.95 -19.75
N LEU A 74 15.07 -2.69 -19.56
CA LEU A 74 14.56 -1.87 -18.47
C LEU A 74 13.05 -1.68 -18.57
N GLU A 75 12.54 -1.36 -19.76
CA GLU A 75 11.10 -1.26 -20.03
C GLU A 75 10.39 -2.59 -19.82
N GLY A 76 10.99 -3.72 -20.19
CA GLY A 76 10.44 -5.04 -19.91
C GLY A 76 10.27 -5.31 -18.42
N MET A 77 11.22 -4.88 -17.59
CA MET A 77 11.17 -5.04 -16.13
C MET A 77 10.16 -4.08 -15.46
N ILE A 78 10.09 -2.84 -15.89
CA ILE A 78 9.29 -1.78 -15.24
C ILE A 78 7.96 -1.54 -15.96
N GLY A 79 7.92 -1.73 -17.27
CA GLY A 79 6.74 -1.44 -18.09
C GLY A 79 5.51 -2.24 -17.67
N THR A 80 5.69 -3.52 -17.35
CA THR A 80 4.60 -4.35 -16.83
C THR A 80 4.03 -3.77 -15.54
N LEU A 81 4.89 -3.34 -14.60
CA LEU A 81 4.45 -2.69 -13.36
C LEU A 81 3.68 -1.40 -13.66
N ARG A 82 4.20 -0.56 -14.58
CA ARG A 82 3.53 0.69 -14.98
C ARG A 82 2.16 0.45 -15.60
N VAL A 83 2.02 -0.55 -16.47
CA VAL A 83 0.73 -0.91 -17.07
C VAL A 83 -0.29 -1.31 -16.02
N TYR A 84 0.08 -2.16 -15.08
CA TYR A 84 -0.84 -2.56 -14.01
C TYR A 84 -1.16 -1.42 -13.04
N THR A 85 -0.19 -0.62 -12.67
CA THR A 85 -0.38 0.46 -11.71
C THR A 85 -1.09 1.68 -12.32
N SER A 86 -0.96 1.93 -13.63
CA SER A 86 -1.66 3.02 -14.30
C SER A 86 -3.19 2.94 -14.18
N ARG A 87 -3.72 1.72 -14.11
CA ARG A 87 -5.16 1.50 -13.90
C ARG A 87 -5.65 2.00 -12.54
N LEU A 88 -4.76 2.07 -11.57
CA LEU A 88 -5.05 2.57 -10.21
C LEU A 88 -4.87 4.08 -10.09
N ALA A 89 -4.35 4.75 -11.11
CA ALA A 89 -4.13 6.20 -11.13
C ALA A 89 -5.41 6.95 -11.52
N THR A 90 -6.48 6.78 -10.74
CA THR A 90 -7.78 7.41 -10.96
C THR A 90 -8.07 8.42 -9.85
N LYS A 91 -9.04 9.33 -10.08
CA LYS A 91 -9.48 10.31 -9.08
C LYS A 91 -10.06 9.64 -7.84
N GLU A 92 -10.77 8.52 -8.02
CA GLU A 92 -11.38 7.73 -6.97
C GLU A 92 -10.30 7.09 -6.09
N SER A 93 -9.28 6.49 -6.70
CA SER A 93 -8.13 5.94 -5.99
C SER A 93 -7.40 7.02 -5.20
N TYR A 94 -7.19 8.20 -5.81
CA TYR A 94 -6.58 9.33 -5.15
C TYR A 94 -7.40 9.73 -3.91
N TRP A 95 -8.71 9.90 -4.07
CA TRP A 95 -9.60 10.33 -3.00
C TRP A 95 -9.63 9.33 -1.83
N ILE A 96 -9.64 8.03 -2.11
CA ILE A 96 -9.71 6.98 -1.09
C ILE A 96 -8.38 6.80 -0.34
N PHE A 97 -7.25 6.90 -1.05
CA PHE A 97 -5.94 6.53 -0.51
C PHE A 97 -5.03 7.71 -0.21
N HIS A 98 -5.49 8.94 -0.44
CA HIS A 98 -4.72 10.13 -0.08
C HIS A 98 -4.80 10.41 1.42
N LYS A 99 -3.68 10.87 1.99
CA LYS A 99 -3.47 10.95 3.45
C LYS A 99 -3.96 12.26 4.11
N ASP A 100 -4.53 13.19 3.37
CA ASP A 100 -4.93 14.51 3.90
C ASP A 100 -6.33 14.54 4.57
N GLY A 101 -6.85 13.41 5.00
CA GLY A 101 -8.16 13.30 5.63
C GLY A 101 -8.17 12.52 6.94
N ASP A 102 -9.34 12.38 7.52
CA ASP A 102 -9.55 11.48 8.65
C ASP A 102 -9.37 10.04 8.20
N ASP A 103 -8.32 9.40 8.70
CA ASP A 103 -8.01 8.01 8.36
C ASP A 103 -9.02 7.06 8.97
N PHE A 104 -9.65 6.21 8.16
CA PHE A 104 -10.44 5.10 8.66
C PHE A 104 -9.52 3.95 9.10
N ASP A 105 -9.52 3.62 10.40
CA ASP A 105 -8.78 2.45 10.89
C ASP A 105 -9.51 1.16 10.55
N LEU A 106 -8.91 0.37 9.66
CA LEU A 106 -9.40 -0.96 9.29
C LEU A 106 -9.40 -1.98 10.45
N LYS A 107 -8.99 -1.59 11.66
CA LYS A 107 -9.16 -2.43 12.84
C LYS A 107 -10.56 -2.27 13.46
N VAL A 108 -11.57 -2.64 12.70
CA VAL A 108 -12.98 -2.60 13.11
C VAL A 108 -13.29 -3.44 14.39
N SER A 109 -12.35 -4.30 14.77
CA SER A 109 -12.40 -5.11 16.00
C SER A 109 -11.87 -4.40 17.25
N ASP A 110 -11.45 -3.13 17.18
CA ASP A 110 -10.98 -2.38 18.35
C ASP A 110 -12.18 -1.98 19.21
N PRO A 111 -12.25 -2.41 20.49
CA PRO A 111 -13.36 -2.06 21.37
C PRO A 111 -13.50 -0.56 21.67
N ARG A 112 -12.42 0.21 21.44
CA ARG A 112 -12.44 1.67 21.63
C ARG A 112 -13.05 2.42 20.46
N ASN A 113 -13.07 1.79 19.27
CA ASN A 113 -13.62 2.37 18.04
C ASN A 113 -14.30 1.29 17.19
N PRO A 114 -15.42 0.69 17.69
CA PRO A 114 -16.16 -0.30 16.92
C PRO A 114 -16.78 0.36 15.68
N SER A 115 -16.59 -0.27 14.52
CA SER A 115 -16.95 0.34 13.25
C SER A 115 -17.61 -0.67 12.31
N TYR A 116 -18.42 -0.16 11.38
CA TYR A 116 -18.90 -0.90 10.23
C TYR A 116 -18.15 -0.43 8.99
N LEU A 117 -17.72 -1.39 8.18
CA LEU A 117 -17.13 -1.13 6.88
C LEU A 117 -18.00 -1.78 5.81
N LEU A 118 -18.53 -0.97 4.91
CA LEU A 118 -19.22 -1.44 3.71
C LEU A 118 -18.33 -1.21 2.50
N ILE A 119 -18.10 -2.26 1.73
CA ILE A 119 -17.33 -2.21 0.50
C ILE A 119 -18.28 -2.62 -0.63
N ALA A 120 -18.54 -1.71 -1.54
CA ALA A 120 -19.36 -1.97 -2.71
C ALA A 120 -18.47 -2.18 -3.95
N ASN A 121 -18.98 -2.96 -4.91
CA ASN A 121 -18.40 -3.09 -6.23
C ASN A 121 -19.28 -2.38 -7.24
N ASP A 122 -18.67 -1.83 -8.28
CA ASP A 122 -19.35 -1.24 -9.42
C ASP A 122 -19.03 -2.09 -10.66
N PRO A 123 -20.05 -2.72 -11.29
CA PRO A 123 -19.84 -3.57 -12.46
C PRO A 123 -19.19 -2.85 -13.66
N GLU A 124 -19.43 -1.54 -13.80
CA GLU A 124 -18.83 -0.75 -14.89
C GLU A 124 -17.34 -0.47 -14.66
N MET A 125 -16.91 -0.44 -13.39
CA MET A 125 -15.53 -0.14 -12.99
C MET A 125 -14.86 -1.32 -12.28
N GLU A 126 -15.35 -2.54 -12.45
CA GLU A 126 -14.92 -3.73 -11.71
C GLU A 126 -13.40 -3.96 -11.78
N SER A 127 -12.77 -3.73 -12.92
CA SER A 127 -11.31 -3.92 -13.08
C SER A 127 -10.46 -3.00 -12.21
N ILE A 128 -10.98 -1.85 -11.80
CA ILE A 128 -10.30 -0.86 -10.97
C ILE A 128 -10.76 -1.03 -9.52
N ILE A 129 -12.06 -0.93 -9.29
CA ILE A 129 -12.67 -1.00 -7.95
C ILE A 129 -12.42 -2.37 -7.32
N GLY A 130 -12.52 -3.45 -8.08
CA GLY A 130 -12.24 -4.80 -7.58
C GLY A 130 -10.80 -4.95 -7.07
N ALA A 131 -9.81 -4.35 -7.74
CA ALA A 131 -8.43 -4.35 -7.28
C ALA A 131 -8.25 -3.55 -5.98
N LEU A 132 -8.91 -2.39 -5.87
CA LEU A 132 -8.89 -1.56 -4.66
C LEU A 132 -9.60 -2.26 -3.50
N ASN A 133 -10.76 -2.85 -3.75
CA ASN A 133 -11.50 -3.63 -2.77
C ASN A 133 -10.69 -4.81 -2.26
N ALA A 134 -10.00 -5.53 -3.15
CA ALA A 134 -9.09 -6.62 -2.78
C ALA A 134 -7.96 -6.15 -1.86
N LEU A 135 -7.38 -4.98 -2.14
CA LEU A 135 -6.34 -4.37 -1.29
C LEU A 135 -6.88 -4.07 0.11
N ILE A 136 -8.04 -3.41 0.19
CA ILE A 136 -8.71 -3.06 1.46
C ILE A 136 -9.04 -4.33 2.25
N LEU A 137 -9.67 -5.33 1.62
CA LEU A 137 -10.03 -6.60 2.25
C LEU A 137 -8.81 -7.36 2.78
N ASN A 138 -7.75 -7.47 2.00
CA ASN A 138 -6.52 -8.13 2.44
C ASN A 138 -5.86 -7.39 3.61
N ARG A 139 -5.99 -6.07 3.67
CA ARG A 139 -5.52 -5.27 4.80
C ARG A 139 -6.43 -5.42 6.01
N LEU A 140 -7.75 -5.35 5.83
CA LEU A 140 -8.76 -5.58 6.85
C LEU A 140 -8.52 -6.91 7.59
N VAL A 141 -8.42 -8.00 6.83
CA VAL A 141 -8.16 -9.34 7.39
C VAL A 141 -6.91 -9.36 8.24
N THR A 142 -5.84 -8.72 7.78
CA THR A 142 -4.60 -8.63 8.57
C THR A 142 -4.82 -7.87 9.87
N ARG A 143 -5.64 -6.82 9.86
CA ARG A 143 -5.91 -5.97 11.03
C ARG A 143 -6.83 -6.65 12.04
N VAL A 144 -7.90 -7.32 11.60
CA VAL A 144 -8.85 -8.00 12.49
C VAL A 144 -8.30 -9.32 13.01
N ASN A 145 -7.45 -9.99 12.25
CA ASN A 145 -6.87 -11.28 12.60
C ASN A 145 -5.61 -11.17 13.50
N THR A 146 -5.51 -10.10 14.27
CA THR A 146 -4.42 -9.83 15.22
C THR A 146 -4.97 -9.35 16.55
N GLY A 147 -4.24 -9.60 17.64
CA GLY A 147 -4.58 -9.11 18.98
C GLY A 147 -5.56 -10.01 19.72
N GLN A 148 -5.27 -11.32 19.73
CA GLN A 148 -6.05 -12.34 20.46
C GLN A 148 -6.51 -11.87 21.85
N GLY A 149 -7.77 -12.08 22.17
CA GLY A 149 -8.37 -11.74 23.47
C GLY A 149 -8.75 -10.27 23.67
N LYS A 150 -8.20 -9.34 22.90
CA LYS A 150 -8.45 -7.90 23.01
C LYS A 150 -9.50 -7.36 22.01
N ASN A 151 -9.90 -8.20 21.06
CA ASN A 151 -10.84 -7.80 20.00
C ASN A 151 -12.29 -8.01 20.45
N ILE A 152 -13.20 -7.14 19.98
CA ILE A 152 -14.63 -7.44 19.92
C ILE A 152 -14.90 -8.42 18.78
N PRO A 153 -15.99 -9.20 18.83
CA PRO A 153 -16.41 -10.05 17.72
C PRO A 153 -16.65 -9.24 16.44
N VAL A 154 -16.21 -9.77 15.31
CA VAL A 154 -16.40 -9.16 13.98
C VAL A 154 -16.95 -10.22 13.05
N SER A 155 -17.99 -9.86 12.29
CA SER A 155 -18.49 -10.68 11.19
C SER A 155 -18.07 -10.07 9.86
N ILE A 156 -17.53 -10.90 8.97
CA ILE A 156 -17.20 -10.53 7.60
C ILE A 156 -18.20 -11.22 6.70
N ILE A 157 -19.11 -10.45 6.12
CA ILE A 157 -20.13 -10.94 5.21
C ILE A 157 -19.68 -10.60 3.80
N VAL A 158 -19.52 -11.61 2.97
CA VAL A 158 -19.09 -11.45 1.59
C VAL A 158 -20.17 -12.02 0.67
N ASP A 159 -20.76 -11.16 -0.11
CA ASP A 159 -21.62 -11.54 -1.20
C ASP A 159 -20.78 -11.66 -2.48
N GLU A 160 -21.03 -12.68 -3.28
CA GLU A 160 -20.30 -12.94 -4.53
C GLU A 160 -18.77 -13.06 -4.37
N LEU A 161 -18.31 -13.86 -3.42
CA LEU A 161 -16.88 -14.12 -3.18
C LEU A 161 -16.06 -14.42 -4.44
N PRO A 162 -16.56 -15.14 -5.45
CA PRO A 162 -15.79 -15.45 -6.67
C PRO A 162 -15.34 -14.21 -7.46
N THR A 163 -16.03 -13.08 -7.32
CA THR A 163 -15.68 -11.82 -8.02
C THR A 163 -14.57 -11.05 -7.33
N LEU A 164 -14.19 -11.47 -6.13
CA LEU A 164 -13.20 -10.78 -5.31
C LEU A 164 -11.90 -11.56 -5.23
N TYR A 165 -10.76 -10.90 -5.50
CA TYR A 165 -9.44 -11.50 -5.24
C TYR A 165 -9.11 -11.45 -3.76
N PHE A 166 -9.58 -12.45 -3.01
CA PHE A 166 -9.42 -12.52 -1.55
C PHE A 166 -8.31 -13.50 -1.16
N HIS A 167 -7.08 -13.11 -1.41
CA HIS A 167 -5.88 -13.95 -1.22
C HIS A 167 -5.69 -14.49 0.20
N LYS A 168 -6.16 -13.79 1.22
CA LYS A 168 -5.93 -14.17 2.64
C LYS A 168 -7.09 -14.93 3.26
N ILE A 169 -8.08 -15.36 2.49
CA ILE A 169 -9.26 -16.04 3.03
C ILE A 169 -8.91 -17.35 3.73
N ASP A 170 -7.99 -18.15 3.17
CA ASP A 170 -7.59 -19.41 3.77
C ASP A 170 -6.98 -19.22 5.15
N ARG A 171 -6.12 -18.20 5.27
CA ARG A 171 -5.51 -17.85 6.56
C ARG A 171 -6.55 -17.32 7.54
N LEU A 172 -7.52 -16.56 7.07
CA LEU A 172 -8.61 -16.05 7.89
C LEU A 172 -9.40 -17.22 8.47
N ILE A 173 -9.89 -18.13 7.64
CA ILE A 173 -10.67 -19.30 8.06
C ILE A 173 -9.91 -20.12 9.12
N GLY A 174 -8.63 -20.35 8.92
CA GLY A 174 -7.80 -21.11 9.84
C GLY A 174 -7.58 -20.48 11.23
N THR A 175 -7.67 -19.15 11.33
CA THR A 175 -7.33 -18.41 12.56
C THR A 175 -8.45 -17.50 13.09
N ALA A 176 -9.57 -17.42 12.38
CA ALA A 176 -10.69 -16.53 12.68
C ALA A 176 -11.24 -16.74 14.09
N ARG A 177 -11.44 -18.01 14.50
CA ARG A 177 -12.02 -18.34 15.80
C ARG A 177 -11.23 -17.75 16.97
N SER A 178 -9.90 -17.82 16.95
CA SER A 178 -9.05 -17.31 18.04
C SER A 178 -9.06 -15.77 18.12
N ASN A 179 -9.42 -15.10 17.02
CA ASN A 179 -9.53 -13.65 16.93
C ASN A 179 -10.97 -13.14 16.96
N LYS A 180 -11.94 -14.04 17.25
CA LYS A 180 -13.39 -13.72 17.27
C LYS A 180 -13.91 -13.15 15.95
N VAL A 181 -13.44 -13.69 14.84
CA VAL A 181 -13.92 -13.33 13.49
C VAL A 181 -14.79 -14.47 12.96
N SER A 182 -15.94 -14.14 12.36
CA SER A 182 -16.86 -15.05 11.71
C SER A 182 -17.18 -14.62 10.29
#